data_fc78da70ba7e05b3dd76b3a64ed5af60
#
_entry.id   fc78da70ba7e05b3dd76b3a64ed5af60
#
_cell.length_a   1.000
_cell.length_b   1.000
_cell.length_c   1.000
_cell.angle_alpha   90.00
_cell.angle_beta   90.00
_cell.angle_gamma   90.00
#
_symmetry.space_group_name_H-M   'P 1'
#
loop_
_entity.id
_entity.type
_entity.pdbx_description
1 polymer ?
#
loop_
_entity_poly.entity_id
_entity_poly.type
_entity_poly.pdbx_seq_one_letter_code
_entity_poly.pdbx_strand_id
1 'polypeptide(L)' 'MANIRENKKNGKVISFRFTVCLERDVRGKQIRKYTTWAAPDDLTPAKARKAAERAADAWEEEVKA' A
#
# COMPACT_ATOMS: atom_id res chain seq x y z
N MET A 1 -7.43 -7.08 4.22
CA MET A 1 -5.99 -6.90 3.87
C MET A 1 -5.83 -5.79 2.85
N ALA A 2 -4.77 -5.00 2.98
CA ALA A 2 -4.47 -3.97 1.99
C ALA A 2 -3.88 -4.61 0.73
N ASN A 3 -4.30 -4.13 -0.42
CA ASN A 3 -3.70 -4.52 -1.69
C ASN A 3 -2.45 -3.70 -1.93
N ILE A 4 -1.40 -4.35 -2.40
CA ILE A 4 -0.13 -3.70 -2.70
C ILE A 4 0.14 -3.82 -4.19
N ARG A 5 0.38 -2.67 -4.84
CA ARG A 5 0.72 -2.65 -6.26
C ARG A 5 2.09 -2.00 -6.44
N GLU A 6 2.93 -2.64 -7.22
CA GLU A 6 4.26 -2.11 -7.51
C GLU A 6 4.22 -1.13 -8.68
N ASN A 7 4.88 0.02 -8.50
CA ASN A 7 5.10 0.96 -9.58
C ASN A 7 6.55 0.83 -10.05
N LYS A 8 6.72 0.46 -11.32
CA LYS A 8 8.04 0.28 -11.90
C LYS A 8 8.32 1.36 -12.92
N LYS A 9 9.58 1.78 -12.97
CA LYS A 9 10.09 2.69 -14.00
C LYS A 9 11.43 2.17 -14.48
N ASN A 10 11.57 1.97 -15.79
CA ASN A 10 12.80 1.42 -16.40
C ASN A 10 13.21 0.08 -15.78
N GLY A 11 12.23 -0.77 -15.45
CA GLY A 11 12.47 -2.08 -14.87
C GLY A 11 12.81 -2.09 -13.39
N LYS A 12 12.78 -0.93 -12.75
CA LYS A 12 13.08 -0.81 -11.32
C LYS A 12 11.82 -0.38 -10.55
N VAL A 13 11.59 -1.04 -9.41
CA VAL A 13 10.48 -0.66 -8.53
C VAL A 13 10.83 0.64 -7.82
N ILE A 14 10.02 1.67 -8.04
CA ILE A 14 10.26 2.99 -7.46
C ILE A 14 9.33 3.29 -6.29
N SER A 15 8.14 2.68 -6.28
CA SER A 15 7.18 2.92 -5.21
C SER A 15 6.16 1.80 -5.16
N PHE A 16 5.40 1.77 -4.08
CA PHE A 16 4.28 0.84 -3.90
C PHE A 16 3.02 1.65 -3.62
N ARG A 17 1.94 1.22 -4.20
CA ARG A 17 0.63 1.82 -3.95
C ARG A 17 -0.19 0.86 -3.10
N PHE A 18 -0.68 1.36 -1.98
CA PHE A 18 -1.53 0.59 -1.07
C PHE A 18 -2.99 0.97 -1.27
N THR A 19 -3.84 -0.02 -1.29
CA THR A 19 -5.29 0.19 -1.39
C THR A 19 -5.95 -0.63 -0.29
N VAL A 20 -6.82 0.00 0.49
CA VAL A 20 -7.62 -0.69 1.49
C VAL A 20 -9.09 -0.38 1.25
N CYS A 21 -9.93 -1.41 1.38
CA CYS A 21 -11.38 -1.26 1.31
C CYS A 21 -11.92 -1.21 2.73
N LEU A 22 -12.58 -0.12 3.07
CA LEU A 22 -13.25 0.03 4.35
C LEU A 22 -14.68 -0.51 4.26
N GLU A 23 -15.35 -0.61 5.42
CA GLU A 23 -16.74 -1.02 5.44
C GLU A 23 -17.61 -0.05 4.66
N ARG A 24 -18.75 -0.56 4.18
CA ARG A 24 -19.70 0.25 3.45
C ARG A 24 -20.24 1.36 4.35
N ASP A 25 -20.44 2.53 3.76
CA ASP A 25 -21.08 3.62 4.47
C ASP A 25 -22.59 3.36 4.61
N VAL A 26 -23.30 4.30 5.24
CA VAL A 26 -24.75 4.16 5.46
C VAL A 26 -25.54 4.11 4.15
N ARG A 27 -24.95 4.53 3.04
CA ARG A 27 -25.57 4.49 1.72
C ARG A 27 -25.25 3.23 0.94
N GLY A 28 -24.48 2.31 1.55
CA GLY A 28 -24.07 1.08 0.91
C GLY A 28 -22.91 1.21 -0.05
N LYS A 29 -22.27 2.36 -0.11
CA LYS A 29 -21.09 2.58 -0.97
C LYS A 29 -19.83 2.10 -0.27
N GLN A 30 -19.00 1.37 -1.01
CA GLN A 30 -17.74 0.91 -0.51
C GLN A 30 -16.73 2.06 -0.48
N ILE A 31 -16.12 2.28 0.69
CA ILE A 31 -15.11 3.32 0.86
C ILE A 31 -13.74 2.70 0.62
N ARG A 32 -12.95 3.32 -0.25
CA ARG A 32 -11.58 2.89 -0.54
C ARG A 32 -10.60 4.01 -0.18
N LYS A 33 -9.50 3.62 0.44
CA LYS A 33 -8.41 4.55 0.75
C LYS A 33 -7.16 4.12 0.00
N TYR A 34 -6.41 5.10 -0.44
CA TYR A 34 -5.19 4.88 -1.22
C TYR A 34 -4.04 5.65 -0.59
N THR A 35 -2.85 5.09 -0.67
CA THR A 35 -1.64 5.82 -0.34
C THR A 35 -0.49 5.30 -1.19
N THR A 36 0.54 6.11 -1.34
CA THR A 36 1.74 5.73 -2.07
C THR A 36 2.91 5.74 -1.11
N TRP A 37 3.70 4.67 -1.15
CA TRP A 37 4.89 4.53 -0.32
C TRP A 37 6.11 4.45 -1.22
N ALA A 38 7.02 5.39 -1.06
CA ALA A 38 8.24 5.42 -1.87
C ALA A 38 9.22 4.34 -1.41
N ALA A 39 9.69 3.51 -2.34
CA ALA A 39 10.67 2.48 -2.03
C ALA A 39 12.06 3.11 -1.90
N PRO A 40 12.82 2.79 -0.82
CA PRO A 40 14.21 3.26 -0.72
C PRO A 40 15.08 2.66 -1.83
N ASP A 41 15.98 3.45 -2.38
CA ASP A 41 16.86 3.02 -3.46
C ASP A 41 17.91 2.01 -3.02
N ASP A 42 18.25 2.02 -1.74
CA ASP A 42 19.29 1.15 -1.17
C ASP A 42 18.80 -0.26 -0.80
N LEU A 43 17.49 -0.52 -0.94
CA LEU A 43 16.93 -1.83 -0.66
C LEU A 43 16.81 -2.67 -1.92
N THR A 44 17.05 -3.98 -1.76
CA THR A 44 16.76 -4.92 -2.84
C THR A 44 15.24 -5.01 -3.04
N PRO A 45 14.77 -5.45 -4.22
CA PRO A 45 13.31 -5.59 -4.45
C PRO A 45 12.61 -6.45 -3.41
N ALA A 46 13.24 -7.54 -2.97
CA ALA A 46 12.66 -8.43 -1.96
C ALA A 46 12.51 -7.73 -0.61
N LYS A 47 13.54 -7.01 -0.18
CA LYS A 47 13.51 -6.26 1.08
C LYS A 47 12.54 -5.09 1.02
N ALA A 48 12.50 -4.40 -0.11
CA ALA A 48 11.57 -3.31 -0.31
C ALA A 48 10.12 -3.80 -0.22
N ARG A 49 9.83 -4.96 -0.79
CA ARG A 49 8.49 -5.55 -0.72
C ARG A 49 8.10 -5.89 0.72
N LYS A 50 9.00 -6.49 1.48
CA LYS A 50 8.73 -6.78 2.90
C LYS A 50 8.48 -5.52 3.71
N ALA A 51 9.28 -4.49 3.49
CA ALA A 51 9.08 -3.21 4.15
C ALA A 51 7.73 -2.59 3.74
N ALA A 52 7.37 -2.71 2.47
CA ALA A 52 6.08 -2.23 1.98
C ALA A 52 4.91 -2.96 2.63
N GLU A 53 5.01 -4.28 2.79
CA GLU A 53 3.97 -5.07 3.45
C GLU A 53 3.76 -4.61 4.90
N ARG A 54 4.84 -4.37 5.63
CA ARG A 54 4.75 -3.85 7.00
C ARG A 54 4.15 -2.44 7.03
N ALA A 55 4.58 -1.60 6.10
CA ALA A 55 4.04 -0.26 6.01
C ALA A 55 2.55 -0.27 5.66
N ALA A 56 2.14 -1.17 4.78
CA ALA A 56 0.75 -1.33 4.41
C ALA A 56 -0.11 -1.80 5.58
N ASP A 57 0.40 -2.76 6.36
CA ASP A 57 -0.33 -3.25 7.54
C ASP A 57 -0.50 -2.15 8.58
N ALA A 58 0.54 -1.39 8.85
CA ALA A 58 0.48 -0.27 9.80
C ALA A 58 -0.49 0.81 9.32
N TRP A 59 -0.43 1.13 8.04
CA TRP A 59 -1.33 2.10 7.45
C TRP A 59 -2.78 1.62 7.49
N GLU A 60 -3.02 0.34 7.22
CA GLU A 60 -4.37 -0.24 7.27
C GLU A 60 -4.96 -0.12 8.67
N GLU A 61 -4.19 -0.44 9.71
CA GLU A 61 -4.64 -0.28 11.09
C GLU A 61 -4.96 1.17 11.41
N GLU A 62 -4.13 2.09 10.95
CA GLU A 62 -4.33 3.52 11.16
C GLU A 62 -5.61 4.01 10.47
N VAL A 63 -5.87 3.54 9.28
CA VAL A 63 -7.06 3.94 8.51
C VAL A 63 -8.34 3.36 9.13
N LYS A 64 -8.26 2.16 9.69
CA LYS A 64 -9.42 1.50 10.29
C LYS A 64 -9.68 1.94 11.73
N ALA A 65 -8.73 2.61 12.34
CA ALA A 65 -8.87 3.06 13.73
C ALA A 65 -9.94 4.17 13.89
#